data_b97c80423bd06b12b4b36746cee39273
#
_entry.id   b97c80423bd06b12b4b36746cee39273
#
_cell.length_a   1.000
_cell.length_b   1.000
_cell.length_c   1.000
_cell.angle_alpha   90.00
_cell.angle_beta   90.00
_cell.angle_gamma   90.00
#
_symmetry.space_group_name_H-M   'P 1'
#
loop_
_entity.id
_entity.type
_entity.pdbx_description
1 polymer ?
#
loop_
_entity_poly.entity_id
_entity_poly.type
_entity_poly.pdbx_seq_one_letter_code
_entity_poly.pdbx_strand_id
1 'polypeptide(L)'
;MSDNQTSPNSRDWLLLISGSTYKFTLTGFYLVALVAILKNHGYSLNQLSWIHLIGSIEAAKVLFAALMERRPAGRFGRFRGWLLTATLGLSAVFGLMACTDITQNFALLLTCCVLLSAMSAVYGCAMLGLSCIVLPHRERGFGGVIQTMAARGGKMIGGALVLWLYQEYGQTAAAGFMLAFSLLMLLQLLYYREPESPTAQGSWTALAAWLVSFWQQPKTGWRWLVLLFAVAAPYAFAAATFVPKLADLGFTPKQTGGILAVGIPVACLIVTPLSGWFSRNYPRRKLVFLLYALQLPLLASMTAIDALARIHPWLPPAQIIALSLSYTLLLPVILALVMDKSDRATAALDSSLQFSVVLLGSYAAGFAALRLAKAIGYTDAYWVAVYLAVLVGLLLYLNRNLFNYSEHNSQ
;
A
#
# COMPACT_ATOMS: atom_id res chain seq x y z
N MET A 1 -26.88 -19.80 7.88
CA MET A 1 -27.57 -18.74 7.10
C MET A 1 -26.66 -18.44 5.92
N SER A 2 -27.15 -18.71 4.69
CA SER A 2 -26.43 -18.50 3.45
C SER A 2 -25.93 -17.06 3.36
N ASP A 3 -24.72 -16.91 2.85
CA ASP A 3 -24.05 -15.63 2.56
C ASP A 3 -24.89 -14.87 1.51
N ASN A 4 -25.98 -14.27 1.95
CA ASN A 4 -26.87 -13.43 1.15
C ASN A 4 -26.23 -12.04 0.88
N GLN A 5 -24.88 -12.02 0.73
CA GLN A 5 -24.23 -10.85 0.23
C GLN A 5 -24.54 -10.74 -1.26
N THR A 6 -25.37 -9.78 -1.61
CA THR A 6 -25.54 -9.35 -2.98
C THR A 6 -24.17 -9.11 -3.59
N SER A 7 -23.92 -9.67 -4.76
CA SER A 7 -22.68 -9.41 -5.50
C SER A 7 -22.46 -7.90 -5.61
N PRO A 8 -21.20 -7.42 -5.48
CA PRO A 8 -20.89 -5.99 -5.56
C PRO A 8 -21.44 -5.42 -6.86
N ASN A 9 -22.13 -4.29 -6.77
CA ASN A 9 -22.68 -3.62 -7.93
C ASN A 9 -21.57 -2.94 -8.75
N SER A 10 -21.80 -2.64 -10.02
CA SER A 10 -20.85 -1.92 -10.87
C SER A 10 -20.39 -0.59 -10.25
N ARG A 11 -21.27 0.08 -9.48
CA ARG A 11 -20.92 1.31 -8.73
C ARG A 11 -19.91 1.07 -7.62
N ASP A 12 -19.97 -0.08 -6.95
CA ASP A 12 -19.03 -0.45 -5.90
C ASP A 12 -17.64 -0.69 -6.50
N TRP A 13 -17.56 -1.45 -7.58
CA TRP A 13 -16.33 -1.69 -8.30
C TRP A 13 -15.71 -0.39 -8.83
N LEU A 14 -16.52 0.48 -9.43
CA LEU A 14 -16.05 1.76 -9.93
C LEU A 14 -15.45 2.61 -8.80
N LEU A 15 -16.12 2.69 -7.64
CA LEU A 15 -15.62 3.44 -6.49
C LEU A 15 -14.34 2.81 -5.91
N LEU A 16 -14.28 1.48 -5.81
CA LEU A 16 -13.10 0.80 -5.29
C LEU A 16 -11.87 1.03 -6.20
N ILE A 17 -12.05 1.00 -7.52
CA ILE A 17 -10.97 1.24 -8.49
C ILE A 17 -10.54 2.71 -8.47
N SER A 18 -11.48 3.63 -8.71
CA SER A 18 -11.18 5.06 -8.78
C SER A 18 -10.69 5.62 -7.45
N GLY A 19 -11.32 5.24 -6.34
CA GLY A 19 -10.98 5.70 -5.00
C GLY A 19 -9.62 5.18 -4.55
N SER A 20 -9.29 3.91 -4.80
CA SER A 20 -7.96 3.38 -4.52
C SER A 20 -6.89 4.06 -5.39
N THR A 21 -7.18 4.27 -6.68
CA THR A 21 -6.27 4.98 -7.59
C THR A 21 -6.03 6.40 -7.11
N TYR A 22 -7.09 7.13 -6.75
CA TYR A 22 -6.98 8.49 -6.21
C TYR A 22 -6.11 8.52 -4.94
N LYS A 23 -6.35 7.62 -3.98
CA LYS A 23 -5.54 7.51 -2.75
C LYS A 23 -4.04 7.39 -3.05
N PHE A 24 -3.66 6.52 -3.96
CA PHE A 24 -2.24 6.33 -4.30
C PHE A 24 -1.70 7.41 -5.23
N THR A 25 -2.55 8.12 -5.97
CA THR A 25 -2.17 9.34 -6.71
C THR A 25 -1.77 10.45 -5.73
N LEU A 26 -2.51 10.63 -4.62
CA LEU A 26 -2.11 11.54 -3.56
C LEU A 26 -0.73 11.19 -3.00
N THR A 27 -0.49 9.91 -2.71
CA THR A 27 0.81 9.44 -2.20
C THR A 27 1.93 9.69 -3.21
N GLY A 28 1.69 9.47 -4.50
CA GLY A 28 2.63 9.77 -5.59
C GLY A 28 2.93 11.26 -5.68
N PHE A 29 1.92 12.10 -5.54
CA PHE A 29 2.07 13.54 -5.57
C PHE A 29 3.02 14.05 -4.46
N TYR A 30 2.72 13.79 -3.19
CA TYR A 30 3.51 14.40 -2.11
C TYR A 30 4.85 13.71 -1.85
N LEU A 31 5.01 12.41 -2.15
CA LEU A 31 6.29 11.71 -1.94
C LEU A 31 7.23 11.75 -3.15
N VAL A 32 6.71 11.97 -4.35
CA VAL A 32 7.53 11.93 -5.58
C VAL A 32 7.54 13.27 -6.28
N ALA A 33 6.38 13.75 -6.78
CA ALA A 33 6.34 14.97 -7.58
C ALA A 33 6.74 16.20 -6.76
N LEU A 34 6.13 16.39 -5.60
CA LEU A 34 6.39 17.55 -4.76
C LEU A 34 7.85 17.60 -4.27
N VAL A 35 8.42 16.47 -3.86
CA VAL A 35 9.82 16.38 -3.45
C VAL A 35 10.77 16.75 -4.60
N ALA A 36 10.49 16.27 -5.83
CA ALA A 36 11.27 16.62 -7.02
C ALA A 36 11.16 18.10 -7.37
N ILE A 37 9.95 18.68 -7.32
CA ILE A 37 9.70 20.10 -7.57
C ILE A 37 10.50 20.96 -6.60
N LEU A 38 10.43 20.67 -5.30
CA LEU A 38 11.12 21.43 -4.28
C LEU A 38 12.63 21.31 -4.35
N LYS A 39 13.15 20.14 -4.70
CA LYS A 39 14.59 19.96 -4.95
C LYS A 39 15.08 20.86 -6.08
N ASN A 40 14.29 21.00 -7.14
CA ASN A 40 14.62 21.89 -8.27
C ASN A 40 14.54 23.38 -7.89
N HIS A 41 13.76 23.75 -6.86
CA HIS A 41 13.70 25.11 -6.30
C HIS A 41 14.79 25.38 -5.24
N GLY A 42 15.79 24.50 -5.10
CA GLY A 42 16.94 24.71 -4.21
C GLY A 42 16.71 24.35 -2.75
N TYR A 43 15.62 23.67 -2.41
CA TYR A 43 15.39 23.20 -1.04
C TYR A 43 16.46 22.18 -0.64
N SER A 44 16.98 22.33 0.57
CA SER A 44 17.99 21.43 1.13
C SER A 44 17.43 20.03 1.42
N LEU A 45 18.29 19.01 1.39
CA LEU A 45 17.89 17.63 1.74
C LEU A 45 17.31 17.53 3.16
N ASN A 46 17.77 18.40 4.07
CA ASN A 46 17.23 18.47 5.42
C ASN A 46 15.78 18.97 5.44
N GLN A 47 15.44 19.97 4.63
CA GLN A 47 14.06 20.44 4.48
C GLN A 47 13.17 19.39 3.81
N LEU A 48 13.66 18.68 2.79
CA LEU A 48 12.94 17.61 2.12
C LEU A 48 12.70 16.40 3.03
N SER A 49 13.58 16.15 4.00
CA SER A 49 13.39 15.06 4.97
C SER A 49 12.13 15.24 5.83
N TRP A 50 11.73 16.48 6.12
CA TRP A 50 10.48 16.76 6.82
C TRP A 50 9.23 16.29 6.05
N ILE A 51 9.25 16.36 4.72
CA ILE A 51 8.12 15.87 3.89
C ILE A 51 7.99 14.35 4.00
N HIS A 52 9.12 13.63 4.01
CA HIS A 52 9.10 12.18 4.24
C HIS A 52 8.63 11.83 5.65
N LEU A 53 9.02 12.61 6.66
CA LEU A 53 8.56 12.43 8.04
C LEU A 53 7.03 12.67 8.14
N ILE A 54 6.51 13.71 7.48
CA ILE A 54 5.08 13.99 7.39
C ILE A 54 4.34 12.83 6.69
N GLY A 55 4.95 12.23 5.66
CA GLY A 55 4.41 11.02 5.01
C GLY A 55 4.23 9.84 5.98
N SER A 56 4.98 9.79 7.09
CA SER A 56 4.80 8.77 8.13
C SER A 56 3.47 8.89 8.91
N ILE A 57 2.75 10.00 8.80
CA ILE A 57 1.38 10.16 9.32
C ILE A 57 0.46 9.05 8.76
N GLU A 58 0.72 8.59 7.53
CA GLU A 58 0.01 7.42 6.98
C GLU A 58 0.28 6.13 7.76
N ALA A 59 1.40 5.98 8.43
CA ALA A 59 1.65 4.84 9.32
C ALA A 59 0.78 4.91 10.60
N ALA A 60 0.44 6.12 11.03
CA ALA A 60 -0.47 6.36 12.15
C ALA A 60 -1.96 6.21 11.81
N LYS A 61 -2.29 5.69 10.62
CA LYS A 61 -3.69 5.53 10.15
C LYS A 61 -4.58 4.72 11.08
N VAL A 62 -4.02 3.86 11.93
CA VAL A 62 -4.77 3.13 12.96
C VAL A 62 -5.52 4.07 13.89
N LEU A 63 -4.93 5.24 14.23
CA LEU A 63 -5.58 6.26 15.07
C LEU A 63 -6.80 6.86 14.36
N PHE A 64 -6.68 7.14 13.06
CA PHE A 64 -7.80 7.63 12.25
C PHE A 64 -8.89 6.56 12.09
N ALA A 65 -8.50 5.30 11.90
CA ALA A 65 -9.43 4.18 11.83
C ALA A 65 -10.24 4.04 13.14
N ALA A 66 -9.57 4.18 14.28
CA ALA A 66 -10.21 4.17 15.58
C ALA A 66 -11.25 5.31 15.76
N LEU A 67 -10.92 6.50 15.25
CA LEU A 67 -11.84 7.64 15.26
C LEU A 67 -13.08 7.37 14.38
N MET A 68 -12.89 6.72 13.23
CA MET A 68 -13.98 6.36 12.32
C MET A 68 -14.95 5.35 12.94
N GLU A 69 -14.42 4.33 13.60
CA GLU A 69 -15.25 3.31 14.23
C GLU A 69 -16.08 3.87 15.39
N ARG A 70 -15.55 4.89 16.08
CA ARG A 70 -16.24 5.53 17.21
C ARG A 70 -17.38 6.47 16.78
N ARG A 71 -17.19 7.19 15.69
CA ARG A 71 -18.14 8.19 15.19
C ARG A 71 -18.42 7.95 13.72
N PRO A 72 -19.32 7.03 13.40
CA PRO A 72 -19.77 6.86 12.02
C PRO A 72 -20.35 8.17 11.50
N ALA A 73 -20.13 8.47 10.23
CA ALA A 73 -20.52 9.73 9.63
C ALA A 73 -22.03 9.85 9.39
N GLY A 74 -22.84 9.73 10.43
CA GLY A 74 -24.26 10.03 10.48
C GLY A 74 -25.05 9.62 9.23
N ARG A 75 -25.94 10.50 8.72
CA ARG A 75 -26.79 10.25 7.55
C ARG A 75 -26.08 9.97 6.22
N PHE A 76 -24.78 10.21 6.14
CA PHE A 76 -23.99 9.97 4.91
C PHE A 76 -23.38 8.58 4.82
N GLY A 77 -23.69 7.67 5.74
CA GLY A 77 -23.08 6.36 5.84
C GLY A 77 -21.87 6.34 6.77
N ARG A 78 -21.31 5.14 7.00
CA ARG A 78 -20.22 4.93 7.95
C ARG A 78 -18.88 5.41 7.38
N PHE A 79 -18.51 4.99 6.17
CA PHE A 79 -17.24 5.34 5.52
C PHE A 79 -17.37 6.45 4.49
N ARG A 80 -18.50 6.51 3.78
CA ARG A 80 -18.77 7.54 2.77
C ARG A 80 -18.63 8.96 3.34
N GLY A 81 -19.13 9.23 4.56
CA GLY A 81 -18.99 10.53 5.20
C GLY A 81 -17.54 10.92 5.43
N TRP A 82 -16.69 9.98 5.88
CA TRP A 82 -15.25 10.22 6.04
C TRP A 82 -14.53 10.43 4.71
N LEU A 83 -14.92 9.68 3.66
CA LEU A 83 -14.41 9.88 2.30
C LEU A 83 -14.78 11.26 1.77
N LEU A 84 -16.02 11.71 1.97
CA LEU A 84 -16.47 13.05 1.56
C LEU A 84 -15.69 14.15 2.29
N THR A 85 -15.55 14.07 3.62
CA THR A 85 -14.83 15.07 4.40
C THR A 85 -13.35 15.11 4.03
N ALA A 86 -12.70 13.96 3.86
CA ALA A 86 -11.31 13.90 3.43
C ALA A 86 -11.12 14.47 2.02
N THR A 87 -11.99 14.09 1.06
CA THR A 87 -11.91 14.59 -0.32
C THR A 87 -12.17 16.08 -0.40
N LEU A 88 -13.10 16.62 0.39
CA LEU A 88 -13.35 18.06 0.47
C LEU A 88 -12.12 18.82 1.02
N GLY A 89 -11.51 18.31 2.09
CA GLY A 89 -10.27 18.86 2.64
C GLY A 89 -9.13 18.83 1.63
N LEU A 90 -8.95 17.72 0.91
CA LEU A 90 -7.96 17.59 -0.17
C LEU A 90 -8.22 18.57 -1.31
N SER A 91 -9.48 18.73 -1.73
CA SER A 91 -9.87 19.71 -2.76
C SER A 91 -9.53 21.13 -2.34
N ALA A 92 -9.77 21.48 -1.07
CA ALA A 92 -9.43 22.81 -0.53
C ALA A 92 -7.91 23.06 -0.54
N VAL A 93 -7.11 22.05 -0.15
CA VAL A 93 -5.65 22.17 -0.17
C VAL A 93 -5.13 22.27 -1.61
N PHE A 94 -5.61 21.48 -2.55
CA PHE A 94 -5.21 21.60 -3.96
C PHE A 94 -5.68 22.91 -4.59
N GLY A 95 -6.86 23.42 -4.22
CA GLY A 95 -7.33 24.74 -4.61
C GLY A 95 -6.40 25.85 -4.12
N LEU A 96 -5.98 25.79 -2.84
CA LEU A 96 -4.99 26.71 -2.28
C LEU A 96 -3.66 26.64 -3.04
N MET A 97 -3.16 25.42 -3.31
CA MET A 97 -1.91 25.19 -4.05
C MET A 97 -1.99 25.67 -5.52
N ALA A 98 -3.17 25.68 -6.13
CA ALA A 98 -3.37 26.18 -7.49
C ALA A 98 -3.40 27.73 -7.53
N CYS A 99 -3.86 28.36 -6.45
CA CYS A 99 -4.01 29.84 -6.36
C CYS A 99 -2.79 30.54 -5.76
N THR A 100 -1.91 29.81 -5.04
CA THR A 100 -0.77 30.39 -4.32
C THR A 100 0.54 29.68 -4.70
N ASP A 101 1.61 30.46 -4.81
CA ASP A 101 2.95 29.86 -4.99
C ASP A 101 3.48 29.33 -3.65
N ILE A 102 3.27 28.03 -3.43
CA ILE A 102 3.70 27.36 -2.21
C ILE A 102 5.22 27.17 -2.12
N THR A 103 5.94 27.35 -3.24
CA THR A 103 7.39 27.15 -3.27
C THR A 103 8.16 28.28 -2.61
N GLN A 104 7.53 29.45 -2.39
CA GLN A 104 8.15 30.62 -1.75
C GLN A 104 7.97 30.62 -0.23
N ASN A 105 7.03 29.86 0.34
CA ASN A 105 6.77 29.85 1.77
C ASN A 105 6.81 28.42 2.34
N PHE A 106 7.94 28.08 2.97
CA PHE A 106 8.16 26.76 3.54
C PHE A 106 7.16 26.37 4.63
N ALA A 107 6.70 27.31 5.45
CA ALA A 107 5.71 27.03 6.50
C ALA A 107 4.34 26.68 5.89
N LEU A 108 3.91 27.43 4.87
CA LEU A 108 2.68 27.13 4.14
C LEU A 108 2.75 25.77 3.45
N LEU A 109 3.89 25.48 2.81
CA LEU A 109 4.17 24.19 2.18
C LEU A 109 4.04 23.04 3.17
N LEU A 110 4.72 23.11 4.34
CA LEU A 110 4.64 22.09 5.37
C LEU A 110 3.22 21.91 5.88
N THR A 111 2.47 23.00 6.07
CA THR A 111 1.06 22.93 6.48
C THR A 111 0.23 22.18 5.43
N CYS A 112 0.39 22.48 4.15
CA CYS A 112 -0.26 21.76 3.07
C CYS A 112 0.12 20.28 3.08
N CYS A 113 1.40 19.94 3.26
CA CYS A 113 1.88 18.55 3.33
C CYS A 113 1.26 17.78 4.51
N VAL A 114 1.17 18.39 5.69
CA VAL A 114 0.53 17.80 6.87
C VAL A 114 -0.94 17.51 6.60
N LEU A 115 -1.66 18.51 6.06
CA LEU A 115 -3.08 18.36 5.72
C LEU A 115 -3.30 17.28 4.64
N LEU A 116 -2.49 17.28 3.57
CA LEU A 116 -2.54 16.26 2.52
C LEU A 116 -2.31 14.87 3.08
N SER A 117 -1.28 14.69 3.91
CA SER A 117 -0.95 13.38 4.51
C SER A 117 -2.05 12.92 5.48
N ALA A 118 -2.55 13.80 6.34
CA ALA A 118 -3.61 13.47 7.29
C ALA A 118 -4.92 13.11 6.57
N MET A 119 -5.35 13.91 5.59
CA MET A 119 -6.56 13.63 4.81
C MET A 119 -6.41 12.39 3.94
N SER A 120 -5.22 12.14 3.37
CA SER A 120 -4.91 10.91 2.64
C SER A 120 -4.97 9.68 3.54
N ALA A 121 -4.49 9.77 4.79
CA ALA A 121 -4.58 8.69 5.78
C ALA A 121 -6.04 8.38 6.15
N VAL A 122 -6.85 9.44 6.41
CA VAL A 122 -8.30 9.31 6.65
C VAL A 122 -8.98 8.64 5.47
N TYR A 123 -8.73 9.14 4.26
CA TYR A 123 -9.29 8.58 3.03
C TYR A 123 -8.92 7.11 2.84
N GLY A 124 -7.63 6.77 3.03
CA GLY A 124 -7.13 5.40 2.90
C GLY A 124 -7.73 4.41 3.90
N CYS A 125 -7.94 4.84 5.17
CA CYS A 125 -8.63 4.03 6.17
C CYS A 125 -10.08 3.76 5.79
N ALA A 126 -10.80 4.81 5.38
CA ALA A 126 -12.19 4.70 4.99
C ALA A 126 -12.39 3.80 3.75
N MET A 127 -11.49 3.92 2.75
CA MET A 127 -11.50 3.04 1.57
C MET A 127 -11.22 1.58 1.91
N LEU A 128 -10.28 1.32 2.82
CA LEU A 128 -9.96 -0.04 3.25
C LEU A 128 -11.14 -0.67 4.02
N GLY A 129 -11.74 0.10 4.94
CA GLY A 129 -12.94 -0.31 5.67
C GLY A 129 -14.13 -0.58 4.75
N LEU A 130 -14.37 0.31 3.79
CA LEU A 130 -15.43 0.15 2.78
C LEU A 130 -15.21 -1.12 1.94
N SER A 131 -13.97 -1.40 1.52
CA SER A 131 -13.62 -2.62 0.78
C SER A 131 -13.97 -3.89 1.57
N CYS A 132 -13.74 -3.91 2.89
CA CYS A 132 -14.08 -5.06 3.74
C CYS A 132 -15.59 -5.30 3.85
N ILE A 133 -16.39 -4.23 3.79
CA ILE A 133 -17.86 -4.33 3.91
C ILE A 133 -18.51 -4.72 2.57
N VAL A 134 -18.07 -4.08 1.49
CA VAL A 134 -18.66 -4.22 0.16
C VAL A 134 -18.29 -5.56 -0.49
N LEU A 135 -17.05 -6.04 -0.27
CA LEU A 135 -16.56 -7.24 -0.94
C LEU A 135 -16.90 -8.52 -0.17
N PRO A 136 -17.69 -9.45 -0.76
CA PRO A 136 -17.86 -10.79 -0.22
C PRO A 136 -16.55 -11.56 -0.25
N HIS A 137 -16.42 -12.59 0.58
CA HIS A 137 -15.19 -13.38 0.72
C HIS A 137 -14.58 -13.79 -0.62
N ARG A 138 -15.41 -14.25 -1.55
CA ARG A 138 -14.98 -14.70 -2.89
C ARG A 138 -14.30 -13.59 -3.71
N GLU A 139 -14.74 -12.34 -3.55
CA GLU A 139 -14.26 -11.19 -4.34
C GLU A 139 -13.15 -10.38 -3.65
N ARG A 140 -12.81 -10.68 -2.40
CA ARG A 140 -11.74 -9.98 -1.66
C ARG A 140 -10.36 -10.11 -2.32
N GLY A 141 -10.11 -11.19 -3.06
CA GLY A 141 -8.92 -11.34 -3.89
C GLY A 141 -8.80 -10.24 -4.93
N PHE A 142 -9.89 -9.90 -5.62
CA PHE A 142 -9.94 -8.77 -6.56
C PHE A 142 -9.82 -7.41 -5.84
N GLY A 143 -10.33 -7.28 -4.62
CA GLY A 143 -10.09 -6.11 -3.78
C GLY A 143 -8.60 -5.87 -3.53
N GLY A 144 -7.85 -6.93 -3.23
CA GLY A 144 -6.39 -6.90 -3.12
C GLY A 144 -5.69 -6.52 -4.44
N VAL A 145 -6.18 -7.05 -5.57
CA VAL A 145 -5.70 -6.68 -6.92
C VAL A 145 -5.89 -5.20 -7.18
N ILE A 146 -7.10 -4.67 -6.95
CA ILE A 146 -7.41 -3.24 -7.15
C ILE A 146 -6.44 -2.37 -6.33
N GLN A 147 -6.24 -2.67 -5.06
CA GLN A 147 -5.34 -1.90 -4.21
C GLN A 147 -3.89 -1.98 -4.68
N THR A 148 -3.42 -3.16 -5.11
CA THR A 148 -2.05 -3.35 -5.60
C THR A 148 -1.82 -2.63 -6.93
N MET A 149 -2.76 -2.72 -7.87
CA MET A 149 -2.71 -1.99 -9.14
C MET A 149 -2.78 -0.47 -8.92
N ALA A 150 -3.68 -0.03 -8.07
CA ALA A 150 -3.83 1.37 -7.69
C ALA A 150 -2.55 1.92 -7.04
N ALA A 151 -1.87 1.12 -6.21
CA ALA A 151 -0.60 1.53 -5.59
C ALA A 151 0.51 1.76 -6.62
N ARG A 152 0.51 1.04 -7.72
CA ARG A 152 1.47 1.23 -8.83
C ARG A 152 1.03 2.35 -9.78
N GLY A 153 -0.16 2.21 -10.36
CA GLY A 153 -0.70 3.18 -11.34
C GLY A 153 -0.96 4.56 -10.73
N GLY A 154 -1.53 4.62 -9.53
CA GLY A 154 -1.78 5.88 -8.84
C GLY A 154 -0.49 6.65 -8.54
N LYS A 155 0.57 5.97 -8.08
CA LYS A 155 1.88 6.63 -7.88
C LYS A 155 2.50 7.10 -9.18
N MET A 156 2.30 6.40 -10.31
CA MET A 156 2.74 6.88 -11.63
C MET A 156 1.98 8.15 -12.04
N ILE A 157 0.66 8.19 -11.84
CA ILE A 157 -0.17 9.36 -12.12
C ILE A 157 0.26 10.54 -11.23
N GLY A 158 0.25 10.37 -9.91
CA GLY A 158 0.57 11.42 -8.95
C GLY A 158 2.04 11.84 -8.95
N GLY A 159 2.95 10.95 -9.28
CA GLY A 159 4.38 11.22 -9.38
C GLY A 159 4.78 11.72 -10.77
N ALA A 160 4.79 10.82 -11.76
CA ALA A 160 5.37 11.10 -13.07
C ALA A 160 4.50 12.04 -13.92
N LEU A 161 3.18 11.80 -14.02
CA LEU A 161 2.30 12.64 -14.83
C LEU A 161 2.18 14.06 -14.24
N VAL A 162 2.04 14.17 -12.91
CA VAL A 162 1.96 15.49 -12.26
C VAL A 162 3.27 16.25 -12.39
N LEU A 163 4.43 15.57 -12.29
CA LEU A 163 5.73 16.20 -12.49
C LEU A 163 5.90 16.67 -13.94
N TRP A 164 5.45 15.89 -14.91
CA TRP A 164 5.43 16.29 -16.33
C TRP A 164 4.53 17.52 -16.54
N LEU A 165 3.30 17.53 -16.01
CA LEU A 165 2.40 18.68 -16.07
C LEU A 165 3.04 19.93 -15.44
N TYR A 166 3.77 19.77 -14.33
CA TYR A 166 4.48 20.85 -13.69
C TYR A 166 5.58 21.42 -14.61
N GLN A 167 6.37 20.55 -15.25
CA GLN A 167 7.47 20.96 -16.12
C GLN A 167 6.99 21.70 -17.38
N GLU A 168 5.89 21.23 -17.99
CA GLU A 168 5.37 21.81 -19.24
C GLU A 168 4.46 23.02 -19.02
N TYR A 169 3.64 23.00 -17.97
CA TYR A 169 2.55 23.97 -17.76
C TYR A 169 2.61 24.68 -16.40
N GLY A 170 3.60 24.39 -15.58
CA GLY A 170 3.80 25.02 -14.29
C GLY A 170 2.95 24.48 -13.14
N GLN A 171 3.09 25.12 -11.97
CA GLN A 171 2.46 24.71 -10.71
C GLN A 171 0.94 24.69 -10.77
N THR A 172 0.34 25.72 -11.35
CA THR A 172 -1.12 25.86 -11.44
C THR A 172 -1.74 24.70 -12.20
N ALA A 173 -1.12 24.23 -13.29
CA ALA A 173 -1.62 23.09 -14.05
C ALA A 173 -1.50 21.78 -13.25
N ALA A 174 -0.38 21.56 -12.58
CA ALA A 174 -0.16 20.37 -11.75
C ALA A 174 -1.16 20.32 -10.57
N ALA A 175 -1.31 21.41 -9.83
CA ALA A 175 -2.26 21.52 -8.73
C ALA A 175 -3.72 21.48 -9.22
N GLY A 176 -4.00 22.13 -10.36
CA GLY A 176 -5.31 22.12 -11.02
C GLY A 176 -5.75 20.72 -11.46
N PHE A 177 -4.83 19.91 -11.99
CA PHE A 177 -5.09 18.50 -12.30
C PHE A 177 -5.47 17.71 -11.04
N MET A 178 -4.73 17.87 -9.94
CA MET A 178 -5.03 17.21 -8.67
C MET A 178 -6.37 17.69 -8.07
N LEU A 179 -6.67 18.98 -8.20
CA LEU A 179 -7.97 19.54 -7.82
C LEU A 179 -9.11 18.95 -8.65
N ALA A 180 -8.96 18.92 -9.98
CA ALA A 180 -9.96 18.35 -10.87
C ALA A 180 -10.22 16.86 -10.55
N PHE A 181 -9.18 16.09 -10.28
CA PHE A 181 -9.32 14.69 -9.88
C PHE A 181 -10.04 14.58 -8.52
N SER A 182 -9.71 15.45 -7.55
CA SER A 182 -10.39 15.49 -6.25
C SER A 182 -11.89 15.85 -6.40
N LEU A 183 -12.24 16.79 -7.25
CA LEU A 183 -13.62 17.19 -7.52
C LEU A 183 -14.40 16.07 -8.23
N LEU A 184 -13.78 15.34 -9.16
CA LEU A 184 -14.39 14.15 -9.78
C LEU A 184 -14.68 13.07 -8.74
N MET A 185 -13.73 12.82 -7.81
CA MET A 185 -13.94 11.88 -6.71
C MET A 185 -15.03 12.35 -5.76
N LEU A 186 -15.08 13.64 -5.45
CA LEU A 186 -16.15 14.24 -4.63
C LEU A 186 -17.53 14.03 -5.28
N LEU A 187 -17.65 14.32 -6.58
CA LEU A 187 -18.86 14.10 -7.34
C LEU A 187 -19.29 12.62 -7.32
N GLN A 188 -18.36 11.69 -7.55
CA GLN A 188 -18.63 10.25 -7.49
C GLN A 188 -19.16 9.84 -6.10
N LEU A 189 -18.54 10.33 -5.02
CA LEU A 189 -18.94 10.03 -3.65
C LEU A 189 -20.31 10.62 -3.30
N LEU A 190 -20.72 11.75 -3.88
CA LEU A 190 -22.05 12.32 -3.70
C LEU A 190 -23.16 11.43 -4.28
N TYR A 191 -22.89 10.74 -5.39
CA TYR A 191 -23.85 9.82 -6.03
C TYR A 191 -23.75 8.37 -5.50
N TYR A 192 -22.68 8.03 -4.79
CA TYR A 192 -22.53 6.68 -4.23
C TYR A 192 -23.41 6.51 -3.00
N ARG A 193 -24.05 5.34 -2.88
CA ARG A 193 -24.81 4.94 -1.69
C ARG A 193 -24.12 3.75 -1.03
N GLU A 194 -23.65 3.98 0.19
CA GLU A 194 -23.00 2.95 0.99
C GLU A 194 -24.02 1.92 1.48
N PRO A 195 -23.74 0.61 1.39
CA PRO A 195 -24.59 -0.42 1.98
C PRO A 195 -24.58 -0.32 3.51
N GLU A 196 -25.72 -0.62 4.12
CA GLU A 196 -25.85 -0.65 5.58
C GLU A 196 -24.89 -1.67 6.20
N SER A 197 -24.20 -1.27 7.23
CA SER A 197 -23.23 -2.10 7.93
C SER A 197 -23.32 -1.93 9.44
N PRO A 198 -23.12 -3.00 10.23
CA PRO A 198 -23.09 -2.90 11.67
C PRO A 198 -21.95 -1.98 12.12
N THR A 199 -22.21 -1.19 13.16
CA THR A 199 -21.21 -0.29 13.78
C THR A 199 -20.89 -0.75 15.17
N ALA A 200 -19.60 -0.81 15.53
CA ALA A 200 -19.20 -1.00 16.91
C ALA A 200 -19.27 0.34 17.66
N GLN A 201 -20.08 0.40 18.70
CA GLN A 201 -20.06 1.55 19.62
C GLN A 201 -19.01 1.31 20.70
N GLY A 202 -17.96 2.15 20.77
CA GLY A 202 -16.88 1.98 21.72
C GLY A 202 -16.36 3.29 22.36
N SER A 203 -15.89 3.18 23.61
CA SER A 203 -15.15 4.23 24.33
C SER A 203 -13.67 4.21 23.94
N TRP A 204 -12.90 5.29 24.23
CA TRP A 204 -11.44 5.30 24.06
C TRP A 204 -10.71 4.27 24.94
N THR A 205 -11.23 3.98 26.11
CA THR A 205 -10.73 2.89 26.98
C THR A 205 -10.95 1.52 26.34
N ALA A 206 -12.08 1.36 25.62
CA ALA A 206 -12.35 0.15 24.85
C ALA A 206 -11.42 -0.01 23.64
N LEU A 207 -10.89 1.08 23.07
CA LEU A 207 -9.94 1.00 21.96
C LEU A 207 -8.60 0.38 22.38
N ALA A 208 -8.03 0.81 23.49
CA ALA A 208 -6.77 0.24 23.99
C ALA A 208 -6.94 -1.26 24.33
N ALA A 209 -8.04 -1.60 25.00
CA ALA A 209 -8.41 -2.98 25.26
C ALA A 209 -8.63 -3.79 23.97
N TRP A 210 -9.25 -3.17 22.96
CA TRP A 210 -9.46 -3.79 21.65
C TRP A 210 -8.13 -4.06 20.91
N LEU A 211 -7.18 -3.13 20.91
CA LEU A 211 -5.85 -3.34 20.32
C LEU A 211 -5.15 -4.58 20.89
N VAL A 212 -5.29 -4.82 22.19
CA VAL A 212 -4.74 -6.01 22.82
C VAL A 212 -5.60 -7.25 22.52
N SER A 213 -6.93 -7.14 22.66
CA SER A 213 -7.85 -8.27 22.46
C SER A 213 -7.88 -8.77 21.02
N PHE A 214 -7.65 -7.91 20.03
CA PHE A 214 -7.57 -8.30 18.62
C PHE A 214 -6.50 -9.39 18.40
N TRP A 215 -5.34 -9.25 19.06
CA TRP A 215 -4.25 -10.23 18.97
C TRP A 215 -4.42 -11.44 19.88
N GLN A 216 -5.42 -11.42 20.75
CA GLN A 216 -5.77 -12.56 21.61
C GLN A 216 -6.86 -13.46 21.01
N GLN A 217 -7.54 -13.00 19.93
CA GLN A 217 -8.59 -13.78 19.27
C GLN A 217 -8.02 -15.06 18.63
N PRO A 218 -8.77 -16.19 18.61
CA PRO A 218 -8.31 -17.43 18.00
C PRO A 218 -7.99 -17.31 16.49
N LYS A 219 -8.71 -16.41 15.79
CA LYS A 219 -8.54 -16.17 14.34
C LYS A 219 -7.34 -15.31 13.97
N THR A 220 -6.83 -14.50 14.93
CA THR A 220 -5.71 -13.58 14.71
C THR A 220 -4.51 -13.97 15.56
N GLY A 221 -4.52 -13.76 16.85
CA GLY A 221 -3.46 -14.16 17.76
C GLY A 221 -2.08 -13.56 17.47
N TRP A 222 -1.13 -13.72 18.40
CA TRP A 222 0.24 -13.25 18.23
C TRP A 222 0.98 -13.93 17.05
N ARG A 223 0.59 -15.18 16.70
CA ARG A 223 1.16 -15.90 15.54
C ARG A 223 0.83 -15.22 14.23
N TRP A 224 -0.38 -14.68 14.12
CA TRP A 224 -0.80 -13.89 12.95
C TRP A 224 -0.03 -12.56 12.86
N LEU A 225 0.19 -11.89 13.99
CA LEU A 225 1.02 -10.69 14.07
C LEU A 225 2.43 -10.95 13.52
N VAL A 226 3.09 -12.00 14.00
CA VAL A 226 4.45 -12.37 13.55
C VAL A 226 4.47 -12.68 12.06
N LEU A 227 3.47 -13.41 11.54
CA LEU A 227 3.37 -13.72 10.11
C LEU A 227 3.18 -12.47 9.26
N LEU A 228 2.31 -11.55 9.67
CA LEU A 228 2.11 -10.28 8.95
C LEU A 228 3.38 -9.42 8.92
N PHE A 229 4.09 -9.36 10.05
CA PHE A 229 5.35 -8.63 10.16
C PHE A 229 6.42 -9.23 9.24
N ALA A 230 6.48 -10.56 9.15
CA ALA A 230 7.54 -11.27 8.46
C ALA A 230 7.27 -11.53 6.97
N VAL A 231 6.01 -11.64 6.55
CA VAL A 231 5.65 -12.13 5.21
C VAL A 231 6.21 -11.31 4.04
N ALA A 232 6.32 -10.01 4.19
CA ALA A 232 6.87 -9.12 3.17
C ALA A 232 8.37 -8.83 3.37
N ALA A 233 8.93 -9.22 4.52
CA ALA A 233 10.29 -8.85 4.92
C ALA A 233 11.38 -9.36 3.94
N PRO A 234 11.38 -10.60 3.43
CA PRO A 234 12.42 -11.07 2.52
C PRO A 234 12.47 -10.29 1.21
N TYR A 235 11.30 -10.00 0.62
CA TYR A 235 11.24 -9.15 -0.58
C TYR A 235 11.67 -7.73 -0.28
N ALA A 236 11.17 -7.12 0.80
CA ALA A 236 11.49 -5.74 1.18
C ALA A 236 12.99 -5.58 1.48
N PHE A 237 13.61 -6.60 2.07
CA PHE A 237 15.04 -6.66 2.30
C PHE A 237 15.82 -6.58 0.98
N ALA A 238 15.51 -7.46 0.00
CA ALA A 238 16.15 -7.42 -1.30
C ALA A 238 15.85 -6.12 -2.06
N ALA A 239 14.60 -5.65 -2.05
CA ALA A 239 14.17 -4.48 -2.79
C ALA A 239 14.86 -3.18 -2.34
N ALA A 240 15.20 -3.04 -1.06
CA ALA A 240 15.92 -1.89 -0.54
C ALA A 240 17.31 -1.72 -1.18
N THR A 241 17.92 -2.80 -1.64
CA THR A 241 19.26 -2.80 -2.25
C THR A 241 19.26 -2.62 -3.77
N PHE A 242 18.11 -2.63 -4.45
CA PHE A 242 18.05 -2.59 -5.92
C PHE A 242 18.71 -1.33 -6.51
N VAL A 243 18.41 -0.16 -5.94
CA VAL A 243 18.98 1.11 -6.43
C VAL A 243 20.51 1.13 -6.29
N PRO A 244 21.09 0.96 -5.09
CA PRO A 244 22.54 1.00 -4.95
C PRO A 244 23.21 -0.16 -5.72
N LYS A 245 22.62 -1.34 -5.78
CA LYS A 245 23.21 -2.46 -6.51
C LYS A 245 23.26 -2.22 -8.02
N LEU A 246 22.20 -1.68 -8.63
CA LEU A 246 22.24 -1.32 -10.06
C LEU A 246 23.26 -0.22 -10.34
N ALA A 247 23.43 0.76 -9.44
CA ALA A 247 24.46 1.78 -9.57
C ALA A 247 25.87 1.17 -9.55
N ASP A 248 26.15 0.22 -8.64
CA ASP A 248 27.42 -0.49 -8.56
C ASP A 248 27.70 -1.37 -9.79
N LEU A 249 26.65 -1.84 -10.47
CA LEU A 249 26.75 -2.56 -11.75
C LEU A 249 26.92 -1.62 -12.96
N GLY A 250 27.07 -0.31 -12.73
CA GLY A 250 27.31 0.69 -13.78
C GLY A 250 26.06 1.23 -14.49
N PHE A 251 24.86 0.93 -13.99
CA PHE A 251 23.64 1.53 -14.55
C PHE A 251 23.55 3.01 -14.20
N THR A 252 23.28 3.84 -15.21
CA THR A 252 23.06 5.28 -15.00
C THR A 252 21.79 5.52 -14.18
N PRO A 253 21.67 6.67 -13.48
CA PRO A 253 20.43 7.03 -12.77
C PRO A 253 19.18 6.99 -13.64
N LYS A 254 19.30 7.37 -14.95
CA LYS A 254 18.22 7.32 -15.93
C LYS A 254 17.77 5.87 -16.23
N GLN A 255 18.71 4.96 -16.40
CA GLN A 255 18.43 3.54 -16.62
C GLN A 255 17.82 2.89 -15.39
N THR A 256 18.41 3.14 -14.20
CA THR A 256 17.90 2.65 -12.93
C THR A 256 16.47 3.14 -12.68
N GLY A 257 16.20 4.43 -12.91
CA GLY A 257 14.86 5.01 -12.82
C GLY A 257 13.90 4.38 -13.84
N GLY A 258 14.34 4.18 -15.08
CA GLY A 258 13.54 3.49 -16.12
C GLY A 258 13.14 2.08 -15.71
N ILE A 259 14.05 1.31 -15.12
CA ILE A 259 13.77 -0.08 -14.65
C ILE A 259 12.83 -0.05 -13.45
N LEU A 260 13.17 0.71 -12.39
CA LEU A 260 12.49 0.64 -11.10
C LEU A 260 11.20 1.46 -11.04
N ALA A 261 11.17 2.63 -11.69
CA ALA A 261 10.02 3.54 -11.62
C ALA A 261 9.02 3.36 -12.77
N VAL A 262 9.42 2.72 -13.88
CA VAL A 262 8.54 2.48 -15.03
C VAL A 262 8.43 0.99 -15.34
N GLY A 263 9.55 0.30 -15.58
CA GLY A 263 9.56 -1.10 -16.01
C GLY A 263 8.87 -2.04 -15.02
N ILE A 264 9.26 -1.99 -13.75
CA ILE A 264 8.63 -2.81 -12.71
C ILE A 264 7.14 -2.47 -12.52
N PRO A 265 6.72 -1.21 -12.32
CA PRO A 265 5.30 -0.88 -12.18
C PRO A 265 4.45 -1.33 -13.36
N VAL A 266 4.90 -1.12 -14.60
CA VAL A 266 4.17 -1.55 -15.81
C VAL A 266 4.05 -3.09 -15.86
N ALA A 267 5.14 -3.82 -15.67
CA ALA A 267 5.11 -5.28 -15.63
C ALA A 267 4.19 -5.81 -14.51
N CYS A 268 4.22 -5.17 -13.33
CA CYS A 268 3.34 -5.50 -12.23
C CYS A 268 1.87 -5.23 -12.55
N LEU A 269 1.53 -4.12 -13.22
CA LEU A 269 0.15 -3.83 -13.63
C LEU A 269 -0.42 -4.90 -14.55
N ILE A 270 0.40 -5.44 -15.47
CA ILE A 270 0.00 -6.50 -16.40
C ILE A 270 -0.25 -7.83 -15.66
N VAL A 271 0.60 -8.15 -14.69
CA VAL A 271 0.58 -9.47 -14.01
C VAL A 271 -0.38 -9.51 -12.82
N THR A 272 -0.62 -8.39 -12.15
CA THR A 272 -1.46 -8.34 -10.92
C THR A 272 -2.86 -8.95 -11.10
N PRO A 273 -3.60 -8.77 -12.21
CA PRO A 273 -4.92 -9.38 -12.39
C PRO A 273 -4.94 -10.91 -12.27
N LEU A 274 -3.82 -11.58 -12.63
CA LEU A 274 -3.69 -13.04 -12.47
C LEU A 274 -3.82 -13.47 -11.00
N SER A 275 -3.33 -12.66 -10.05
CA SER A 275 -3.47 -12.94 -8.62
C SER A 275 -4.95 -12.98 -8.18
N GLY A 276 -5.79 -12.09 -8.73
CA GLY A 276 -7.23 -12.09 -8.48
C GLY A 276 -7.92 -13.33 -9.02
N TRP A 277 -7.57 -13.72 -10.26
CA TRP A 277 -8.07 -14.94 -10.87
C TRP A 277 -7.68 -16.20 -10.07
N PHE A 278 -6.41 -16.29 -9.65
CA PHE A 278 -5.95 -17.36 -8.78
C PHE A 278 -6.70 -17.38 -7.44
N SER A 279 -6.89 -16.21 -6.80
CA SER A 279 -7.58 -16.09 -5.50
C SER A 279 -9.06 -16.50 -5.57
N ARG A 280 -9.68 -16.43 -6.75
CA ARG A 280 -11.06 -16.86 -6.98
C ARG A 280 -11.18 -18.37 -7.19
N ASN A 281 -10.18 -18.99 -7.84
CA ASN A 281 -10.24 -20.39 -8.29
C ASN A 281 -9.51 -21.36 -7.35
N TYR A 282 -8.61 -20.87 -6.52
CA TYR A 282 -7.80 -21.72 -5.64
C TYR A 282 -7.90 -21.29 -4.17
N PRO A 283 -7.81 -22.25 -3.23
CA PRO A 283 -7.78 -21.94 -1.80
C PRO A 283 -6.59 -21.02 -1.47
N ARG A 284 -6.84 -19.94 -0.75
CA ARG A 284 -5.83 -18.92 -0.39
C ARG A 284 -4.62 -19.50 0.30
N ARG A 285 -4.84 -20.51 1.14
CA ARG A 285 -3.75 -21.28 1.76
C ARG A 285 -2.76 -21.83 0.73
N LYS A 286 -3.26 -22.56 -0.28
CA LYS A 286 -2.40 -23.14 -1.34
C LYS A 286 -1.66 -22.03 -2.11
N LEU A 287 -2.35 -20.93 -2.40
CA LEU A 287 -1.76 -19.80 -3.13
C LEU A 287 -0.62 -19.14 -2.37
N VAL A 288 -0.78 -18.85 -1.07
CA VAL A 288 0.29 -18.26 -0.26
C VAL A 288 1.53 -19.14 -0.31
N PHE A 289 1.39 -20.46 -0.12
CA PHE A 289 2.53 -21.39 -0.16
C PHE A 289 3.17 -21.47 -1.54
N LEU A 290 2.36 -21.57 -2.60
CA LEU A 290 2.87 -21.67 -3.97
C LEU A 290 3.63 -20.40 -4.37
N LEU A 291 3.03 -19.23 -4.15
CA LEU A 291 3.64 -17.95 -4.52
C LEU A 291 4.86 -17.63 -3.66
N TYR A 292 4.85 -18.06 -2.39
CA TYR A 292 6.00 -17.90 -1.51
C TYR A 292 7.13 -18.86 -1.93
N ALA A 293 6.82 -20.11 -2.29
CA ALA A 293 7.78 -21.07 -2.83
C ALA A 293 8.41 -20.59 -4.16
N LEU A 294 7.61 -19.93 -5.02
CA LEU A 294 8.12 -19.30 -6.25
C LEU A 294 9.11 -18.16 -5.96
N GLN A 295 8.94 -17.43 -4.86
CA GLN A 295 9.82 -16.34 -4.50
C GLN A 295 11.20 -16.79 -4.03
N LEU A 296 11.31 -17.99 -3.43
CA LEU A 296 12.57 -18.52 -2.90
C LEU A 296 13.69 -18.66 -3.96
N PRO A 297 13.49 -19.35 -5.11
CA PRO A 297 14.53 -19.45 -6.13
C PRO A 297 14.87 -18.10 -6.77
N LEU A 298 13.91 -17.17 -6.85
CA LEU A 298 14.15 -15.84 -7.37
C LEU A 298 15.00 -15.00 -6.39
N LEU A 299 14.77 -15.11 -5.07
CA LEU A 299 15.65 -14.53 -4.07
C LEU A 299 17.04 -15.17 -4.08
N ALA A 300 17.11 -16.51 -4.20
CA ALA A 300 18.38 -17.21 -4.30
C ALA A 300 19.18 -16.78 -5.55
N SER A 301 18.51 -16.54 -6.67
CA SER A 301 19.18 -16.05 -7.89
C SER A 301 19.87 -14.70 -7.68
N MET A 302 19.36 -13.83 -6.78
CA MET A 302 19.97 -12.52 -6.49
C MET A 302 21.39 -12.64 -5.93
N THR A 303 21.75 -13.76 -5.30
CA THR A 303 23.12 -14.00 -4.81
C THR A 303 24.13 -14.12 -5.94
N ALA A 304 23.68 -14.50 -7.14
CA ALA A 304 24.48 -14.61 -8.35
C ALA A 304 24.39 -13.38 -9.27
N ILE A 305 23.86 -12.26 -8.81
CA ILE A 305 23.59 -11.06 -9.62
C ILE A 305 24.86 -10.52 -10.31
N ASP A 306 26.02 -10.56 -9.65
CA ASP A 306 27.30 -10.13 -10.22
C ASP A 306 27.82 -11.08 -11.29
N ALA A 307 27.66 -12.38 -11.11
CA ALA A 307 28.02 -13.38 -12.09
C ALA A 307 27.17 -13.25 -13.35
N LEU A 308 25.86 -13.03 -13.19
CA LEU A 308 24.93 -12.85 -14.30
C LEU A 308 25.17 -11.53 -15.03
N ALA A 309 25.56 -10.46 -14.33
CA ALA A 309 25.93 -9.18 -14.95
C ALA A 309 27.12 -9.33 -15.90
N ARG A 310 28.06 -10.23 -15.60
CA ARG A 310 29.22 -10.54 -16.48
C ARG A 310 28.83 -11.29 -17.74
N ILE A 311 27.73 -12.08 -17.69
CA ILE A 311 27.23 -12.81 -18.85
C ILE A 311 26.49 -11.86 -19.78
N HIS A 312 25.56 -11.06 -19.23
CA HIS A 312 24.82 -10.08 -20.00
C HIS A 312 24.27 -8.96 -19.11
N PRO A 313 24.45 -7.68 -19.48
CA PRO A 313 24.11 -6.55 -18.62
C PRO A 313 22.60 -6.44 -18.29
N TRP A 314 21.71 -7.05 -19.08
CA TRP A 314 20.26 -7.02 -18.81
C TRP A 314 19.74 -8.13 -17.90
N LEU A 315 20.57 -9.11 -17.52
CA LEU A 315 20.15 -10.18 -16.62
C LEU A 315 19.84 -9.69 -15.20
N PRO A 316 20.63 -8.78 -14.57
CA PRO A 316 20.27 -8.21 -13.28
C PRO A 316 18.91 -7.47 -13.27
N PRO A 317 18.60 -6.56 -14.22
CA PRO A 317 17.26 -6.00 -14.35
C PRO A 317 16.16 -7.05 -14.47
N ALA A 318 16.36 -8.09 -15.27
CA ALA A 318 15.38 -9.16 -15.45
C ALA A 318 15.12 -9.94 -14.14
N GLN A 319 16.16 -10.23 -13.36
CA GLN A 319 16.02 -10.86 -12.04
C GLN A 319 15.20 -9.97 -11.07
N ILE A 320 15.53 -8.67 -11.00
CA ILE A 320 14.83 -7.69 -10.17
C ILE A 320 13.36 -7.61 -10.57
N ILE A 321 13.05 -7.58 -11.86
CA ILE A 321 11.68 -7.59 -12.37
C ILE A 321 10.98 -8.90 -11.98
N ALA A 322 11.59 -10.06 -12.22
CA ALA A 322 11.00 -11.37 -11.91
C ALA A 322 10.68 -11.50 -10.41
N LEU A 323 11.61 -11.10 -9.53
CA LEU A 323 11.40 -11.08 -8.09
C LEU A 323 10.26 -10.13 -7.69
N SER A 324 10.20 -8.94 -8.30
CA SER A 324 9.14 -7.97 -8.06
C SER A 324 7.77 -8.46 -8.52
N LEU A 325 7.70 -9.21 -9.62
CA LEU A 325 6.48 -9.84 -10.12
C LEU A 325 5.98 -10.94 -9.18
N SER A 326 6.88 -11.78 -8.65
CA SER A 326 6.50 -12.84 -7.71
C SER A 326 5.87 -12.26 -6.44
N TYR A 327 6.43 -11.18 -5.89
CA TYR A 327 5.87 -10.48 -4.74
C TYR A 327 4.54 -9.79 -5.09
N THR A 328 4.44 -9.24 -6.28
CA THR A 328 3.21 -8.58 -6.76
C THR A 328 2.04 -9.56 -6.90
N LEU A 329 2.29 -10.82 -7.22
CA LEU A 329 1.27 -11.88 -7.19
C LEU A 329 0.86 -12.26 -5.76
N LEU A 330 1.79 -12.23 -4.82
CA LEU A 330 1.54 -12.59 -3.41
C LEU A 330 0.75 -11.51 -2.67
N LEU A 331 1.05 -10.22 -2.89
CA LEU A 331 0.49 -9.11 -2.13
C LEU A 331 -1.05 -9.05 -2.13
N PRO A 332 -1.77 -9.20 -3.26
CA PRO A 332 -3.24 -9.23 -3.25
C PRO A 332 -3.83 -10.36 -2.41
N VAL A 333 -3.16 -11.52 -2.38
CA VAL A 333 -3.60 -12.66 -1.55
C VAL A 333 -3.45 -12.33 -0.06
N ILE A 334 -2.37 -11.67 0.33
CA ILE A 334 -2.18 -11.20 1.72
C ILE A 334 -3.23 -10.15 2.08
N LEU A 335 -3.51 -9.20 1.19
CA LEU A 335 -4.56 -8.20 1.42
C LEU A 335 -5.96 -8.84 1.55
N ALA A 336 -6.25 -9.86 0.75
CA ALA A 336 -7.49 -10.63 0.89
C ALA A 336 -7.59 -11.34 2.24
N LEU A 337 -6.49 -11.93 2.72
CA LEU A 337 -6.44 -12.56 4.05
C LEU A 337 -6.61 -11.54 5.19
N VAL A 338 -6.05 -10.35 5.05
CA VAL A 338 -6.27 -9.23 5.97
C VAL A 338 -7.76 -8.89 6.03
N MET A 339 -8.42 -8.77 4.88
CA MET A 339 -9.88 -8.52 4.82
C MET A 339 -10.70 -9.67 5.42
N ASP A 340 -10.26 -10.93 5.25
CA ASP A 340 -10.96 -12.09 5.81
C ASP A 340 -10.93 -12.14 7.34
N LYS A 341 -9.85 -11.62 7.93
CA LYS A 341 -9.67 -11.57 9.38
C LYS A 341 -10.21 -10.30 10.02
N SER A 342 -10.64 -9.35 9.21
CA SER A 342 -11.25 -8.11 9.69
C SER A 342 -12.74 -8.32 9.95
N ASP A 343 -13.22 -7.86 11.11
CA ASP A 343 -14.63 -7.89 11.46
C ASP A 343 -15.39 -6.77 10.74
N ARG A 344 -16.63 -7.01 10.32
CA ARG A 344 -17.44 -5.97 9.66
C ARG A 344 -17.74 -4.80 10.58
N ALA A 345 -17.92 -5.08 11.88
CA ALA A 345 -18.18 -4.05 12.87
C ALA A 345 -16.97 -3.12 13.10
N THR A 346 -15.73 -3.61 12.94
CA THR A 346 -14.48 -2.88 13.14
C THR A 346 -13.58 -2.89 11.89
N ALA A 347 -14.20 -2.91 10.71
CA ALA A 347 -13.53 -3.19 9.43
C ALA A 347 -12.33 -2.28 9.11
N ALA A 348 -12.47 -0.96 9.33
CA ALA A 348 -11.38 -0.01 9.09
C ALA A 348 -10.24 -0.19 10.09
N LEU A 349 -10.57 -0.43 11.35
CA LEU A 349 -9.61 -0.56 12.43
C LEU A 349 -8.80 -1.85 12.29
N ASP A 350 -9.50 -2.99 12.13
CA ASP A 350 -8.87 -4.31 11.99
C ASP A 350 -7.96 -4.38 10.76
N SER A 351 -8.44 -3.93 9.60
CA SER A 351 -7.67 -3.97 8.36
C SER A 351 -6.50 -3.00 8.37
N SER A 352 -6.68 -1.79 8.93
CA SER A 352 -5.61 -0.80 9.04
C SER A 352 -4.52 -1.25 10.00
N LEU A 353 -4.87 -1.87 11.14
CA LEU A 353 -3.92 -2.43 12.10
C LEU A 353 -3.05 -3.51 11.45
N GLN A 354 -3.69 -4.49 10.83
CA GLN A 354 -3.00 -5.59 10.16
C GLN A 354 -2.06 -5.09 9.05
N PHE A 355 -2.54 -4.17 8.22
CA PHE A 355 -1.72 -3.62 7.13
C PHE A 355 -0.55 -2.78 7.65
N SER A 356 -0.72 -2.05 8.77
CA SER A 356 0.37 -1.30 9.41
C SER A 356 1.49 -2.22 9.89
N VAL A 357 1.15 -3.42 10.38
CA VAL A 357 2.14 -4.43 10.79
C VAL A 357 2.95 -4.93 9.58
N VAL A 358 2.31 -5.20 8.44
CA VAL A 358 3.02 -5.60 7.20
C VAL A 358 3.99 -4.50 6.75
N LEU A 359 3.56 -3.24 6.78
CA LEU A 359 4.42 -2.11 6.43
C LEU A 359 5.60 -1.96 7.38
N LEU A 360 5.35 -2.08 8.68
CA LEU A 360 6.41 -1.97 9.70
C LEU A 360 7.48 -3.05 9.50
N GLY A 361 7.08 -4.30 9.24
CA GLY A 361 7.99 -5.39 8.91
C GLY A 361 8.81 -5.12 7.65
N SER A 362 8.17 -4.57 6.61
CA SER A 362 8.83 -4.20 5.37
C SER A 362 9.88 -3.09 5.57
N TYR A 363 9.55 -2.05 6.33
CA TYR A 363 10.49 -0.96 6.62
C TYR A 363 11.65 -1.42 7.49
N ALA A 364 11.38 -2.23 8.51
CA ALA A 364 12.43 -2.80 9.37
C ALA A 364 13.41 -3.67 8.56
N ALA A 365 12.88 -4.52 7.68
CA ALA A 365 13.68 -5.35 6.80
C ALA A 365 14.52 -4.53 5.82
N GLY A 366 13.94 -3.50 5.19
CA GLY A 366 14.66 -2.62 4.27
C GLY A 366 15.77 -1.81 4.96
N PHE A 367 15.52 -1.33 6.17
CA PHE A 367 16.53 -0.65 6.99
C PHE A 367 17.69 -1.59 7.33
N ALA A 368 17.39 -2.81 7.78
CA ALA A 368 18.40 -3.82 8.10
C ALA A 368 19.22 -4.21 6.87
N ALA A 369 18.59 -4.33 5.70
CA ALA A 369 19.22 -4.69 4.45
C ALA A 369 20.35 -3.75 4.04
N LEU A 370 20.10 -2.43 4.08
CA LEU A 370 21.10 -1.42 3.70
C LEU A 370 22.29 -1.41 4.66
N ARG A 371 22.05 -1.57 5.95
CA ARG A 371 23.13 -1.68 6.94
C ARG A 371 23.96 -2.95 6.77
N LEU A 372 23.29 -4.09 6.58
CA LEU A 372 23.97 -5.36 6.35
C LEU A 372 24.73 -5.35 5.02
N ALA A 373 24.13 -4.89 3.93
CA ALA A 373 24.81 -4.79 2.64
C ALA A 373 26.09 -3.93 2.71
N LYS A 374 26.08 -2.86 3.52
CA LYS A 374 27.27 -2.05 3.79
C LYS A 374 28.34 -2.80 4.59
N ALA A 375 27.94 -3.67 5.55
CA ALA A 375 28.86 -4.36 6.45
C ALA A 375 29.46 -5.63 5.85
N ILE A 376 28.67 -6.43 5.13
CA ILE A 376 29.05 -7.77 4.64
C ILE A 376 29.02 -7.90 3.11
N GLY A 377 28.63 -6.85 2.39
CA GLY A 377 28.44 -6.89 0.94
C GLY A 377 27.06 -7.37 0.50
N TYR A 378 26.75 -7.17 -0.80
CA TYR A 378 25.41 -7.50 -1.33
C TYR A 378 25.14 -8.99 -1.42
N THR A 379 26.14 -9.78 -1.83
CA THR A 379 25.99 -11.23 -2.02
C THR A 379 25.59 -11.90 -0.70
N ASP A 380 26.31 -11.59 0.38
CA ASP A 380 26.02 -12.14 1.70
C ASP A 380 24.69 -11.60 2.27
N ALA A 381 24.39 -10.34 2.01
CA ALA A 381 23.09 -9.75 2.36
C ALA A 381 21.92 -10.46 1.63
N TYR A 382 22.08 -10.87 0.37
CA TYR A 382 21.06 -11.65 -0.33
C TYR A 382 20.93 -13.07 0.24
N TRP A 383 22.01 -13.70 0.72
CA TRP A 383 21.89 -14.95 1.48
C TRP A 383 21.07 -14.76 2.75
N VAL A 384 21.24 -13.67 3.47
CA VAL A 384 20.38 -13.35 4.64
C VAL A 384 18.92 -13.23 4.21
N ALA A 385 18.61 -12.59 3.08
CA ALA A 385 17.25 -12.55 2.55
C ALA A 385 16.69 -13.95 2.23
N VAL A 386 17.50 -14.85 1.69
CA VAL A 386 17.12 -16.25 1.43
C VAL A 386 16.83 -16.99 2.73
N TYR A 387 17.72 -16.91 3.72
CA TYR A 387 17.49 -17.52 5.04
C TYR A 387 16.24 -16.97 5.72
N LEU A 388 16.03 -15.66 5.65
CA LEU A 388 14.81 -15.04 6.15
C LEU A 388 13.57 -15.56 5.43
N ALA A 389 13.63 -15.76 4.10
CA ALA A 389 12.53 -16.31 3.33
C ALA A 389 12.25 -17.79 3.69
N VAL A 390 13.28 -18.59 3.91
CA VAL A 390 13.12 -19.97 4.38
C VAL A 390 12.47 -20.01 5.77
N LEU A 391 12.94 -19.17 6.69
CA LEU A 391 12.37 -19.05 8.03
C LEU A 391 10.89 -18.65 7.98
N VAL A 392 10.55 -17.64 7.18
CA VAL A 392 9.15 -17.20 7.01
C VAL A 392 8.31 -18.29 6.34
N GLY A 393 8.85 -19.00 5.35
CA GLY A 393 8.20 -20.17 4.73
C GLY A 393 7.89 -21.27 5.75
N LEU A 394 8.83 -21.56 6.66
CA LEU A 394 8.63 -22.49 7.76
C LEU A 394 7.56 -21.98 8.76
N LEU A 395 7.60 -20.70 9.13
CA LEU A 395 6.56 -20.09 9.99
C LEU A 395 5.17 -20.16 9.34
N LEU A 396 5.06 -19.92 8.04
CA LEU A 396 3.82 -20.08 7.28
C LEU A 396 3.33 -21.55 7.37
N TYR A 397 4.22 -22.50 7.16
CA TYR A 397 3.89 -23.93 7.19
C TYR A 397 3.43 -24.38 8.57
N LEU A 398 4.15 -24.03 9.64
CA LEU A 398 3.79 -24.36 11.03
C LEU A 398 2.44 -23.73 11.43
N ASN A 399 2.11 -22.58 10.88
CA ASN A 399 0.86 -21.87 11.19
C ASN A 399 -0.20 -22.01 10.08
N ARG A 400 -0.10 -23.06 9.27
CA ARG A 400 -1.00 -23.28 8.12
C ARG A 400 -2.50 -23.26 8.44
N ASN A 401 -2.88 -23.54 9.68
CA ASN A 401 -4.28 -23.51 10.12
C ASN A 401 -4.86 -22.10 10.19
N LEU A 402 -4.02 -21.06 10.33
CA LEU A 402 -4.45 -19.66 10.33
C LEU A 402 -4.96 -19.19 8.95
N PHE A 403 -4.66 -19.92 7.88
CA PHE A 403 -5.08 -19.61 6.50
C PHE A 403 -6.38 -20.31 6.10
N ASN A 404 -6.93 -21.19 6.95
CA ASN A 404 -8.22 -21.79 6.71
C ASN A 404 -9.31 -20.75 7.05
N TYR A 405 -10.23 -20.55 6.11
CA TYR A 405 -11.44 -19.78 6.37
C TYR A 405 -12.41 -20.70 7.14
N SER A 406 -12.67 -20.39 8.40
CA SER A 406 -13.75 -21.06 9.15
C SER A 406 -15.03 -20.23 8.98
N GLU A 407 -15.98 -20.72 8.20
CA GLU A 407 -17.34 -20.15 8.08
C GLU A 407 -18.11 -20.13 9.43
N HIS A 408 -17.52 -20.67 10.48
CA HIS A 408 -18.20 -21.01 11.73
C HIS A 408 -18.31 -19.87 12.76
N ASN A 409 -17.91 -18.63 12.45
CA ASN A 409 -17.96 -17.51 13.43
C ASN A 409 -18.72 -16.28 12.94
N SER A 410 -19.86 -16.49 12.25
CA SER A 410 -20.86 -15.45 11.98
C SER A 410 -22.18 -15.76 12.69
N GLN A 411 -22.10 -16.20 13.97
CA GLN A 411 -23.23 -16.18 14.87
C GLN A 411 -23.07 -15.08 15.90
#